data_5fc67fc82c57b4b2e6d20af1874ecb79
#
_entry.id   5fc67fc82c57b4b2e6d20af1874ecb79
#
_cell.length_a   1.000
_cell.length_b   1.000
_cell.length_c   1.000
_cell.angle_alpha   90.00
_cell.angle_beta   90.00
_cell.angle_gamma   90.00
#
_symmetry.space_group_name_H-M   'P 1'
#
loop_
_entity.id
_entity.type
_entity.pdbx_description
1 polymer ?
#
loop_
_entity_poly.entity_id
_entity_poly.type
_entity_poly.pdbx_seq_one_letter_code
_entity_poly.pdbx_strand_id
1 'polypeptide(L)'
;MAYYCSVADVGSRLGLNSEQRTRATTRITSAIRRATIDIDQCYRDYGRDVPSREIASTTLDGAISAGATTITLTSGTGFSTAGNGNVDGDSFKWTGKSTNDLTGVTGISFDHASGVTVEEGEEAHVLREICADIAAAYYYEDESTFQTTGGEGGMRGTTLRERGTNNLVRLAHLGSVD
;
A
#
# COMPACT_ATOMS: atom_id res chain seq x y z
N MET A 1 -2.10 5.42 15.66
CA MET A 1 -2.38 6.16 14.41
C MET A 1 -2.00 5.22 13.27
N ALA A 2 -2.94 4.90 12.41
CA ALA A 2 -2.67 4.05 11.24
C ALA A 2 -1.92 4.84 10.15
N TYR A 3 -1.09 4.17 9.37
CA TYR A 3 -0.33 4.72 8.25
C TYR A 3 -0.59 3.89 7.00
N TYR A 4 -0.30 4.46 5.82
CA TYR A 4 -0.47 3.73 4.55
C TYR A 4 0.58 2.63 4.32
N CYS A 5 1.77 2.73 4.91
CA CYS A 5 2.80 1.71 4.81
C CYS A 5 3.46 1.40 6.16
N SER A 6 4.22 0.32 6.22
CA SER A 6 4.92 -0.16 7.41
C SER A 6 6.42 0.17 7.40
N VAL A 7 7.07 0.01 8.54
CA VAL A 7 8.54 0.09 8.67
C VAL A 7 9.23 -0.96 7.78
N ALA A 8 8.59 -2.13 7.58
CA ALA A 8 9.12 -3.19 6.73
C ALA A 8 9.11 -2.78 5.26
N ASP A 9 8.03 -2.15 4.79
CA ASP A 9 7.90 -1.68 3.41
C ASP A 9 8.99 -0.66 3.08
N VAL A 10 9.15 0.36 3.93
CA VAL A 10 10.20 1.38 3.77
C VAL A 10 11.59 0.78 3.89
N GLY A 11 11.81 -0.12 4.85
CA GLY A 11 13.08 -0.80 5.03
C GLY A 11 13.50 -1.62 3.81
N SER A 12 12.53 -2.23 3.12
CA SER A 12 12.77 -2.93 1.85
C SER A 12 13.19 -1.97 0.73
N ARG A 13 12.55 -0.80 0.62
CA ARG A 13 12.95 0.27 -0.33
C ARG A 13 14.35 0.80 -0.09
N LEU A 14 14.75 0.89 1.18
CA LEU A 14 16.07 1.34 1.60
C LEU A 14 17.15 0.25 1.49
N GLY A 15 16.77 -1.00 1.23
CA GLY A 15 17.68 -2.15 1.22
C GLY A 15 18.22 -2.52 2.60
N LEU A 16 17.49 -2.20 3.67
CA LEU A 16 17.92 -2.45 5.04
C LEU A 16 17.61 -3.89 5.46
N ASN A 17 18.56 -4.55 6.12
CA ASN A 17 18.31 -5.81 6.81
C ASN A 17 17.48 -5.60 8.10
N SER A 18 17.07 -6.68 8.78
CA SER A 18 16.23 -6.63 9.98
C SER A 18 16.83 -5.84 11.12
N GLU A 19 18.13 -5.97 11.36
CA GLU A 19 18.84 -5.26 12.43
C GLU A 19 18.94 -3.76 12.14
N GLN A 20 19.29 -3.39 10.91
CA GLN A 20 19.34 -2.00 10.46
C GLN A 20 17.95 -1.34 10.54
N ARG A 21 16.89 -2.05 10.15
CA ARG A 21 15.51 -1.57 10.28
C ARG A 21 15.13 -1.30 11.74
N THR A 22 15.51 -2.21 12.64
CA THR A 22 15.26 -2.05 14.09
C THR A 22 15.93 -0.79 14.61
N ARG A 23 17.20 -0.57 14.27
CA ARG A 23 17.94 0.65 14.67
C ARG A 23 17.37 1.93 14.08
N ALA A 24 16.85 1.87 12.85
CA ALA A 24 16.30 3.02 12.13
C ALA A 24 14.80 3.24 12.37
N THR A 25 14.11 2.40 13.17
CA THR A 25 12.65 2.39 13.31
C THR A 25 12.05 3.78 13.59
N THR A 26 12.61 4.54 14.53
CA THR A 26 12.09 5.88 14.89
C THR A 26 12.15 6.84 13.70
N ARG A 27 13.26 6.86 12.96
CA ARG A 27 13.44 7.71 11.77
C ARG A 27 12.51 7.29 10.65
N ILE A 28 12.43 5.99 10.37
CA ILE A 28 11.50 5.44 9.37
C ILE A 28 10.06 5.79 9.73
N THR A 29 9.65 5.63 10.99
CA THR A 29 8.30 5.99 11.44
C THR A 29 8.01 7.49 11.25
N SER A 30 8.98 8.36 11.52
CA SER A 30 8.85 9.80 11.25
C SER A 30 8.65 10.08 9.76
N ALA A 31 9.43 9.45 8.90
CA ALA A 31 9.32 9.55 7.45
C ALA A 31 7.97 9.05 6.94
N ILE A 32 7.47 7.91 7.44
CA ILE A 32 6.14 7.36 7.11
C ILE A 32 5.04 8.35 7.50
N ARG A 33 5.14 8.97 8.67
CA ARG A 33 4.17 9.97 9.11
C ARG A 33 4.11 11.16 8.16
N ARG A 34 5.25 11.67 7.71
CA ARG A 34 5.33 12.78 6.73
C ARG A 34 4.70 12.35 5.40
N ALA A 35 5.08 11.20 4.86
CA ALA A 35 4.52 10.66 3.63
C ALA A 35 3.00 10.46 3.70
N THR A 36 2.48 9.99 4.84
CA THR A 36 1.05 9.85 5.07
C THR A 36 0.32 11.20 5.03
N ILE A 37 0.91 12.24 5.61
CA ILE A 37 0.34 13.60 5.57
C ILE A 37 0.30 14.14 4.14
N ASP A 38 1.36 13.93 3.35
CA ASP A 38 1.41 14.37 1.95
C ASP A 38 0.35 13.66 1.09
N ILE A 39 0.14 12.36 1.32
CA ILE A 39 -0.91 11.59 0.64
C ILE A 39 -2.29 12.16 0.97
N ASP A 40 -2.59 12.35 2.26
CA ASP A 40 -3.86 12.93 2.71
C ASP A 40 -4.09 14.32 2.11
N GLN A 41 -3.06 15.15 2.08
CA GLN A 41 -3.15 16.49 1.54
C GLN A 41 -3.40 16.46 0.03
N CYS A 42 -2.71 15.60 -0.70
CA CYS A 42 -2.92 15.45 -2.14
C CYS A 42 -4.38 15.09 -2.46
N TYR A 43 -4.99 14.13 -1.75
CA TYR A 43 -6.39 13.79 -1.97
C TYR A 43 -7.34 14.95 -1.69
N ARG A 44 -7.11 15.71 -0.60
CA ARG A 44 -7.90 16.91 -0.29
C ARG A 44 -7.75 18.01 -1.35
N ASP A 45 -6.55 18.21 -1.88
CA ASP A 45 -6.26 19.22 -2.91
C ASP A 45 -7.00 18.91 -4.22
N TYR A 46 -7.24 17.63 -4.50
CA TYR A 46 -8.08 17.17 -5.62
C TYR A 46 -9.57 17.04 -5.29
N GLY A 47 -9.99 17.50 -4.10
CA GLY A 47 -11.41 17.45 -3.65
C GLY A 47 -11.92 16.03 -3.38
N ARG A 48 -11.02 15.07 -3.13
CA ARG A 48 -11.37 13.67 -2.84
C ARG A 48 -11.34 13.38 -1.33
N ASP A 49 -12.13 12.40 -0.95
CA ASP A 49 -12.06 11.84 0.40
C ASP A 49 -10.70 11.19 0.64
N VAL A 50 -10.16 11.40 1.84
CA VAL A 50 -8.91 10.76 2.25
C VAL A 50 -9.12 9.25 2.35
N PRO A 51 -8.31 8.41 1.67
CA PRO A 51 -8.47 6.97 1.69
C PRO A 51 -8.37 6.39 3.10
N SER A 52 -9.05 5.27 3.33
CA SER A 52 -8.91 4.54 4.58
C SER A 52 -7.47 4.05 4.74
N ARG A 53 -6.91 4.25 5.93
CA ARG A 53 -5.59 3.73 6.31
C ARG A 53 -5.69 2.35 6.95
N GLU A 54 -6.88 1.96 7.37
CA GLU A 54 -7.20 0.64 7.89
C GLU A 54 -7.73 -0.20 6.73
N ILE A 55 -6.83 -0.99 6.16
CA ILE A 55 -7.14 -1.91 5.09
C ILE A 55 -7.47 -3.23 5.74
N ALA A 56 -8.65 -3.76 5.45
CA ALA A 56 -8.95 -5.14 5.83
C ALA A 56 -7.98 -6.06 5.07
N SER A 57 -7.23 -6.85 5.81
CA SER A 57 -6.26 -7.80 5.27
C SER A 57 -6.39 -9.12 6.00
N THR A 58 -6.35 -10.20 5.24
CA THR A 58 -6.41 -11.58 5.73
C THR A 58 -5.67 -12.49 4.75
N THR A 59 -5.84 -13.79 4.86
CA THR A 59 -5.29 -14.77 3.91
C THR A 59 -6.39 -15.63 3.30
N LEU A 60 -6.12 -16.23 2.15
CA LEU A 60 -6.97 -17.27 1.57
C LEU A 60 -7.02 -18.48 2.50
N ASP A 61 -8.23 -18.98 2.81
CA ASP A 61 -8.43 -20.23 3.58
C ASP A 61 -8.15 -21.47 2.70
N GLY A 62 -8.38 -21.37 1.40
CA GLY A 62 -8.10 -22.40 0.40
C GLY A 62 -7.48 -21.83 -0.86
N ALA A 63 -6.90 -22.70 -1.71
CA ALA A 63 -6.44 -22.29 -3.03
C ALA A 63 -7.64 -21.88 -3.92
N ILE A 64 -7.44 -20.90 -4.78
CA ILE A 64 -8.43 -20.47 -5.76
C ILE A 64 -7.83 -20.56 -7.17
N SER A 65 -8.69 -20.81 -8.16
CA SER A 65 -8.29 -20.84 -9.58
C SER A 65 -8.70 -19.56 -10.30
N ALA A 66 -8.05 -19.29 -11.42
CA ALA A 66 -8.45 -18.24 -12.35
C ALA A 66 -9.95 -18.34 -12.68
N GLY A 67 -10.65 -17.19 -12.67
CA GLY A 67 -12.10 -17.14 -12.89
C GLY A 67 -12.95 -17.54 -11.69
N ALA A 68 -12.37 -17.73 -10.50
CA ALA A 68 -13.14 -18.01 -9.29
C ALA A 68 -14.22 -16.95 -9.04
N THR A 69 -15.43 -17.39 -8.71
CA THR A 69 -16.59 -16.52 -8.40
C THR A 69 -16.87 -16.41 -6.92
N THR A 70 -16.11 -17.13 -6.11
CA THR A 70 -16.13 -17.07 -4.64
C THR A 70 -14.72 -17.18 -4.12
N ILE A 71 -14.38 -16.40 -3.10
CA ILE A 71 -13.12 -16.43 -2.37
C ILE A 71 -13.44 -16.69 -0.91
N THR A 72 -12.91 -17.76 -0.33
CA THR A 72 -13.01 -18.03 1.11
C THR A 72 -11.79 -17.48 1.83
N LEU A 73 -12.03 -16.60 2.78
CA LEU A 73 -11.03 -15.93 3.60
C LEU A 73 -10.84 -16.66 4.94
N THR A 74 -9.63 -16.65 5.48
CA THR A 74 -9.40 -17.13 6.87
C THR A 74 -10.20 -16.30 7.87
N SER A 75 -10.41 -15.01 7.60
CA SER A 75 -11.32 -14.13 8.34
C SER A 75 -11.89 -13.05 7.42
N GLY A 76 -13.21 -12.97 7.35
CA GLY A 76 -13.91 -11.87 6.65
C GLY A 76 -14.10 -10.61 7.50
N THR A 77 -13.53 -10.57 8.73
CA THR A 77 -13.66 -9.41 9.61
C THR A 77 -12.98 -8.19 8.98
N GLY A 78 -13.68 -7.06 8.95
CA GLY A 78 -13.20 -5.82 8.38
C GLY A 78 -13.53 -5.64 6.90
N PHE A 79 -13.75 -6.72 6.15
CA PHE A 79 -14.14 -6.62 4.73
C PHE A 79 -15.57 -6.13 4.57
N SER A 80 -15.80 -5.24 3.63
CA SER A 80 -17.13 -4.73 3.25
C SER A 80 -18.01 -5.81 2.63
N THR A 81 -19.33 -5.56 2.56
CA THR A 81 -20.28 -6.49 1.93
C THR A 81 -20.04 -6.59 0.41
N ALA A 82 -19.61 -5.53 -0.23
CA ALA A 82 -19.21 -5.49 -1.64
C ALA A 82 -18.03 -4.53 -1.76
N GLY A 83 -17.13 -4.78 -2.71
CA GLY A 83 -15.95 -3.94 -2.86
C GLY A 83 -14.97 -4.43 -3.93
N ASN A 84 -13.78 -3.87 -3.87
CA ASN A 84 -12.62 -4.24 -4.67
C ASN A 84 -11.52 -4.76 -3.76
N GLY A 85 -10.67 -5.64 -4.24
CA GLY A 85 -9.55 -6.16 -3.49
C GLY A 85 -8.38 -6.57 -4.37
N ASN A 86 -7.31 -6.96 -3.71
CA ASN A 86 -6.12 -7.51 -4.35
C ASN A 86 -5.71 -8.82 -3.67
N VAL A 87 -5.28 -9.78 -4.46
CA VAL A 87 -4.66 -11.03 -4.02
C VAL A 87 -3.38 -11.26 -4.81
N ASP A 88 -2.24 -11.10 -4.16
CA ASP A 88 -0.90 -11.29 -4.76
C ASP A 88 -0.72 -10.55 -6.11
N GLY A 89 -1.17 -9.30 -6.19
CA GLY A 89 -1.11 -8.47 -7.39
C GLY A 89 -2.27 -8.62 -8.37
N ASP A 90 -3.16 -9.58 -8.16
CA ASP A 90 -4.37 -9.78 -8.97
C ASP A 90 -5.54 -8.98 -8.37
N SER A 91 -6.07 -8.01 -9.12
CA SER A 91 -7.17 -7.14 -8.67
C SER A 91 -8.51 -7.79 -8.98
N PHE A 92 -9.40 -7.79 -8.01
CA PHE A 92 -10.73 -8.39 -8.13
C PHE A 92 -11.82 -7.53 -7.51
N LYS A 93 -13.07 -7.84 -7.84
CA LYS A 93 -14.28 -7.23 -7.27
C LYS A 93 -15.20 -8.30 -6.74
N TRP A 94 -16.00 -7.95 -5.71
CA TRP A 94 -17.07 -8.83 -5.21
C TRP A 94 -18.34 -8.02 -4.98
N THR A 95 -19.48 -8.70 -5.04
CA THR A 95 -20.81 -8.08 -4.90
C THR A 95 -21.56 -8.54 -3.66
N GLY A 96 -21.04 -9.52 -2.93
CA GLY A 96 -21.64 -10.02 -1.69
C GLY A 96 -20.60 -10.62 -0.76
N LYS A 97 -20.94 -10.68 0.54
CA LYS A 97 -20.13 -11.31 1.57
C LYS A 97 -21.02 -12.12 2.52
N SER A 98 -20.60 -13.33 2.84
CA SER A 98 -21.24 -14.18 3.84
C SER A 98 -20.18 -14.73 4.79
N THR A 99 -20.13 -14.20 6.00
CA THR A 99 -19.11 -14.51 7.03
C THR A 99 -17.69 -14.32 6.46
N ASN A 100 -17.07 -15.39 5.99
CA ASN A 100 -15.70 -15.39 5.43
C ASN A 100 -15.66 -15.52 3.90
N ASP A 101 -16.81 -15.68 3.24
CA ASP A 101 -16.85 -15.83 1.79
C ASP A 101 -17.19 -14.52 1.11
N LEU A 102 -16.33 -14.10 0.18
CA LEU A 102 -16.62 -13.06 -0.78
C LEU A 102 -17.28 -13.73 -1.99
N THR A 103 -18.47 -13.26 -2.38
CA THR A 103 -19.29 -13.87 -3.42
C THR A 103 -19.54 -12.91 -4.58
N GLY A 104 -19.87 -13.46 -5.77
CA GLY A 104 -19.98 -12.68 -6.99
C GLY A 104 -18.65 -12.06 -7.39
N VAL A 105 -17.56 -12.80 -7.16
CA VAL A 105 -16.20 -12.38 -7.47
C VAL A 105 -15.98 -12.35 -8.97
N THR A 106 -15.27 -11.34 -9.44
CA THR A 106 -14.82 -11.18 -10.83
C THR A 106 -13.42 -10.56 -10.83
N GLY A 107 -12.61 -10.88 -11.84
CA GLY A 107 -11.28 -10.29 -12.03
C GLY A 107 -10.12 -11.21 -11.63
N ILE A 108 -10.35 -12.37 -11.05
CA ILE A 108 -9.27 -13.33 -10.75
C ILE A 108 -8.72 -13.89 -12.06
N SER A 109 -7.49 -13.54 -12.38
CA SER A 109 -6.82 -13.87 -13.65
C SER A 109 -5.86 -15.04 -13.52
N PHE A 110 -5.39 -15.34 -12.30
CA PHE A 110 -4.40 -16.37 -12.02
C PHE A 110 -4.85 -17.30 -10.89
N ASP A 111 -4.19 -18.47 -10.80
CA ASP A 111 -4.35 -19.38 -9.67
C ASP A 111 -3.57 -18.86 -8.45
N HIS A 112 -4.16 -18.91 -7.27
CA HIS A 112 -3.51 -18.51 -6.02
C HIS A 112 -3.56 -19.64 -5.00
N ALA A 113 -2.44 -19.84 -4.30
CA ALA A 113 -2.33 -20.85 -3.25
C ALA A 113 -3.08 -20.42 -1.97
N SER A 114 -3.46 -21.39 -1.15
CA SER A 114 -3.92 -21.14 0.23
C SER A 114 -2.85 -20.36 1.02
N GLY A 115 -3.29 -19.48 1.90
CA GLY A 115 -2.41 -18.66 2.74
C GLY A 115 -1.88 -17.37 2.09
N VAL A 116 -2.16 -17.15 0.81
CA VAL A 116 -1.82 -15.88 0.13
C VAL A 116 -2.63 -14.74 0.72
N THR A 117 -2.00 -13.58 0.89
CA THR A 117 -2.64 -12.38 1.46
C THR A 117 -3.70 -11.81 0.52
N VAL A 118 -4.86 -11.49 1.09
CA VAL A 118 -5.98 -10.80 0.45
C VAL A 118 -6.19 -9.48 1.16
N GLU A 119 -6.26 -8.41 0.41
CA GLU A 119 -6.45 -7.04 0.93
C GLU A 119 -7.67 -6.40 0.28
N GLU A 120 -8.45 -5.66 1.08
CA GLU A 120 -9.54 -4.85 0.56
C GLU A 120 -9.00 -3.52 0.02
N GLY A 121 -9.50 -3.10 -1.15
CA GLY A 121 -9.15 -1.85 -1.78
C GLY A 121 -8.07 -2.01 -2.85
N GLU A 122 -8.44 -1.71 -4.09
CA GLU A 122 -7.49 -1.69 -5.21
C GLU A 122 -6.43 -0.59 -5.01
N GLU A 123 -6.85 0.55 -4.47
CA GLU A 123 -5.97 1.69 -4.18
C GLU A 123 -5.01 1.43 -3.01
N ALA A 124 -5.36 0.53 -2.10
CA ALA A 124 -4.61 0.32 -0.86
C ALA A 124 -3.19 -0.18 -1.11
N HIS A 125 -3.03 -1.16 -2.01
CA HIS A 125 -1.71 -1.67 -2.40
C HIS A 125 -0.87 -0.57 -3.07
N VAL A 126 -1.48 0.16 -4.00
CA VAL A 126 -0.81 1.27 -4.72
C VAL A 126 -0.41 2.38 -3.74
N LEU A 127 -1.28 2.74 -2.80
CA LEU A 127 -0.97 3.74 -1.76
C LEU A 127 0.14 3.29 -0.82
N ARG A 128 0.21 1.98 -0.49
CA ARG A 128 1.31 1.41 0.29
C ARG A 128 2.64 1.60 -0.42
N GLU A 129 2.71 1.26 -1.70
CA GLU A 129 3.91 1.42 -2.52
C GLU A 129 4.33 2.90 -2.64
N ILE A 130 3.37 3.80 -2.93
CA ILE A 130 3.59 5.25 -2.99
C ILE A 130 4.09 5.78 -1.64
N CYS A 131 3.44 5.41 -0.55
CA CYS A 131 3.85 5.80 0.80
C CYS A 131 5.27 5.34 1.11
N ALA A 132 5.62 4.10 0.78
CA ALA A 132 6.95 3.57 1.00
C ALA A 132 8.02 4.31 0.19
N ASP A 133 7.74 4.69 -1.04
CA ASP A 133 8.64 5.47 -1.89
C ASP A 133 8.87 6.88 -1.32
N ILE A 134 7.80 7.60 -0.98
CA ILE A 134 7.88 8.96 -0.41
C ILE A 134 8.58 8.93 0.95
N ALA A 135 8.25 7.97 1.80
CA ALA A 135 8.90 7.83 3.11
C ALA A 135 10.39 7.48 3.00
N ALA A 136 10.77 6.63 2.06
CA ALA A 136 12.18 6.34 1.80
C ALA A 136 12.94 7.59 1.30
N ALA A 137 12.29 8.44 0.48
CA ALA A 137 12.85 9.71 0.06
C ALA A 137 13.11 10.64 1.26
N TYR A 138 12.14 10.79 2.17
CA TYR A 138 12.29 11.57 3.39
C TYR A 138 13.40 11.03 4.30
N TYR A 139 13.53 9.70 4.38
CA TYR A 139 14.62 9.10 5.13
C TYR A 139 15.99 9.51 4.58
N TYR A 140 16.18 9.51 3.25
CA TYR A 140 17.42 9.96 2.61
C TYR A 140 17.65 11.47 2.75
N GLU A 141 16.60 12.30 2.70
CA GLU A 141 16.70 13.76 2.92
C GLU A 141 17.20 14.06 4.33
N ASP A 142 16.66 13.38 5.34
CA ASP A 142 17.10 13.53 6.74
C ASP A 142 18.56 13.04 6.93
N GLU A 143 19.00 12.04 6.17
CA GLU A 143 20.40 11.57 6.18
C GLU A 143 21.36 12.56 5.51
N SER A 144 20.96 13.15 4.38
CA SER A 144 21.79 14.10 3.63
C SER A 144 22.06 15.39 4.40
N THR A 145 21.17 15.77 5.31
CA THR A 145 21.37 16.94 6.21
C THR A 145 22.50 16.70 7.21
N PHE A 146 22.86 15.44 7.51
CA PHE A 146 24.01 15.09 8.34
C PHE A 146 25.30 14.81 7.56
N GLN A 147 25.21 14.54 6.26
CA GLN A 147 26.36 14.30 5.39
C GLN A 147 26.49 15.46 4.39
N THR A 148 27.29 16.44 4.73
CA THR A 148 27.60 17.64 3.92
C THR A 148 28.43 17.37 2.64
N THR A 149 28.29 16.21 2.02
CA THR A 149 28.97 15.89 0.75
C THR A 149 28.03 15.12 -0.16
N GLY A 150 27.76 15.65 -1.37
CA GLY A 150 26.87 15.12 -2.38
C GLY A 150 27.09 13.65 -2.71
N GLY A 151 26.53 12.79 -1.90
CA GLY A 151 26.59 11.34 -2.06
C GLY A 151 25.37 10.78 -2.79
N GLU A 152 25.48 9.53 -3.24
CA GLU A 152 24.45 8.76 -3.96
C GLU A 152 23.05 8.76 -3.26
N GLY A 153 22.99 9.02 -1.95
CA GLY A 153 21.76 9.10 -1.18
C GLY A 153 20.81 10.23 -1.63
N GLY A 154 21.37 11.40 -1.99
CA GLY A 154 20.57 12.53 -2.46
C GLY A 154 19.87 12.24 -3.79
N MET A 155 20.56 11.62 -4.75
CA MET A 155 19.98 11.25 -6.05
C MET A 155 18.91 10.16 -5.91
N ARG A 156 19.11 9.15 -5.04
CA ARG A 156 18.13 8.10 -4.79
C ARG A 156 16.87 8.67 -4.12
N GLY A 157 17.02 9.57 -3.16
CA GLY A 157 15.91 10.26 -2.51
C GLY A 157 15.06 11.05 -3.51
N THR A 158 15.67 11.82 -4.39
CA THR A 158 14.97 12.58 -5.43
C THR A 158 14.18 11.67 -6.37
N THR A 159 14.81 10.61 -6.89
CA THR A 159 14.14 9.65 -7.79
C THR A 159 12.94 8.97 -7.14
N LEU A 160 13.08 8.54 -5.87
CA LEU A 160 11.98 7.92 -5.12
C LEU A 160 10.83 8.91 -4.89
N ARG A 161 11.16 10.15 -4.54
CA ARG A 161 10.16 11.21 -4.33
C ARG A 161 9.40 11.52 -5.60
N GLU A 162 10.09 11.73 -6.72
CA GLU A 162 9.46 11.99 -8.01
C GLU A 162 8.54 10.83 -8.43
N ARG A 163 8.99 9.59 -8.29
CA ARG A 163 8.17 8.41 -8.60
C ARG A 163 6.92 8.34 -7.73
N GLY A 164 7.07 8.46 -6.41
CA GLY A 164 5.98 8.41 -5.46
C GLY A 164 4.98 9.55 -5.70
N THR A 165 5.45 10.78 -5.86
CA THR A 165 4.59 11.95 -6.09
C THR A 165 3.85 11.87 -7.42
N ASN A 166 4.53 11.46 -8.51
CA ASN A 166 3.89 11.32 -9.82
C ASN A 166 2.80 10.23 -9.81
N ASN A 167 3.06 9.09 -9.15
CA ASN A 167 2.06 8.03 -9.01
C ASN A 167 0.89 8.48 -8.14
N LEU A 168 1.15 9.23 -7.05
CA LEU A 168 0.10 9.78 -6.19
C LEU A 168 -0.82 10.75 -6.94
N VAL A 169 -0.24 11.68 -7.69
CA VAL A 169 -1.01 12.64 -8.49
C VAL A 169 -1.86 11.93 -9.53
N ARG A 170 -1.31 10.92 -10.21
CA ARG A 170 -2.08 10.12 -11.18
C ARG A 170 -3.24 9.39 -10.51
N LEU A 171 -3.02 8.77 -9.35
CA LEU A 171 -4.05 8.04 -8.62
C LEU A 171 -5.15 8.98 -8.13
N ALA A 172 -4.78 10.14 -7.56
CA ALA A 172 -5.72 11.14 -7.11
C ALA A 172 -6.52 11.76 -8.26
N HIS A 173 -5.95 11.86 -9.45
CA HIS A 173 -6.62 12.41 -10.64
C HIS A 173 -7.56 11.41 -11.32
N LEU A 174 -7.19 10.13 -11.43
CA LEU A 174 -7.96 9.09 -12.12
C LEU A 174 -9.33 8.81 -11.47
N GLY A 175 -9.52 9.10 -10.20
CA GLY A 175 -10.82 8.99 -9.54
C GLY A 175 -11.79 10.15 -9.79
N SER A 176 -11.41 11.14 -10.59
CA SER A 176 -12.23 12.31 -10.93
C SER A 176 -12.88 12.22 -12.32
N VAL A 177 -12.80 11.07 -12.99
CA VAL A 177 -13.44 10.86 -14.30
C VAL A 177 -14.74 10.08 -14.06
N ASP A 178 -15.81 10.82 -13.77
CA ASP A 178 -17.20 10.36 -13.95
C ASP A 178 -17.63 10.52 -15.40
#